data_08754221eda1674eb0655b41ab98c7d3
#
_entry.id   08754221eda1674eb0655b41ab98c7d3
#
_cell.length_a   1.000
_cell.length_b   1.000
_cell.length_c   1.000
_cell.angle_alpha   90.00
_cell.angle_beta   90.00
_cell.angle_gamma   90.00
#
_symmetry.space_group_name_H-M   'P 1'
#
loop_
_entity.id
_entity.type
_entity.pdbx_description
1 polymer ?
#
loop_
_entity_poly.entity_id
_entity_poly.type
_entity_poly.pdbx_seq_one_letter_code
_entity_poly.pdbx_strand_id
1 'polypeptide(L)'
;DGAIDIVCAAQQDDGYLDTYYIINGKNHIFTNLKDHHELYCMGHLIEGAVAYYEATGKDKLLKAAARFADYAAAHFGAEEGKCKGYPGHEIAEMALVRLYDVTGEARYLELSKFFIDERGKRPYYFDKEHPEEVKRGHEDDLRYAYNQAHMPVREQDEAVGHSVRAVYLYSGMADIARMTGDESLYAACEKLWDSITK
;
A
#
# COMPACT_ATOMS: atom_id res chain seq x y z
N ASP A 1 23.20 -7.77 11.66
CA ASP A 1 22.19 -8.34 12.59
C ASP A 1 21.77 -7.34 13.66
N GLY A 2 22.70 -6.55 14.30
CA GLY A 2 22.34 -5.66 15.40
C GLY A 2 21.23 -4.63 15.10
N ALA A 3 21.23 -4.01 13.92
CA ALA A 3 20.15 -3.10 13.52
C ALA A 3 18.80 -3.82 13.41
N ILE A 4 18.79 -5.05 12.87
CA ILE A 4 17.60 -5.89 12.79
C ILE A 4 17.07 -6.23 14.19
N ASP A 5 17.96 -6.51 15.14
CA ASP A 5 17.58 -6.80 16.51
C ASP A 5 16.85 -5.61 17.16
N ILE A 6 17.33 -4.38 16.91
CA ILE A 6 16.70 -3.15 17.40
C ILE A 6 15.32 -2.96 16.76
N VAL A 7 15.19 -3.11 15.42
CA VAL A 7 13.92 -2.97 14.71
C VAL A 7 12.90 -3.99 15.22
N CYS A 8 13.30 -5.27 15.33
CA CYS A 8 12.41 -6.32 15.82
C CYS A 8 12.01 -6.12 17.29
N ALA A 9 12.88 -5.56 18.13
CA ALA A 9 12.56 -5.27 19.53
C ALA A 9 11.55 -4.12 19.71
N ALA A 10 11.40 -3.25 18.71
CA ALA A 10 10.40 -2.18 18.72
C ALA A 10 8.99 -2.65 18.34
N GLN A 11 8.87 -3.85 17.73
CA GLN A 11 7.58 -4.39 17.31
C GLN A 11 6.68 -4.72 18.49
N GLN A 12 5.43 -4.32 18.41
CA GLN A 12 4.41 -4.59 19.42
C GLN A 12 3.95 -6.06 19.39
N ASP A 13 3.34 -6.52 20.48
CA ASP A 13 2.86 -7.90 20.61
C ASP A 13 1.81 -8.27 19.56
N ASP A 14 0.99 -7.30 19.14
CA ASP A 14 -0.01 -7.45 18.08
C ASP A 14 0.57 -7.45 16.65
N GLY A 15 1.87 -7.21 16.50
CA GLY A 15 2.57 -7.17 15.21
C GLY A 15 2.77 -5.76 14.63
N TYR A 16 2.12 -4.75 15.19
CA TYR A 16 2.28 -3.37 14.70
C TYR A 16 3.71 -2.85 14.88
N LEU A 17 4.22 -2.13 13.88
CA LEU A 17 5.59 -1.59 13.89
C LEU A 17 5.67 -0.24 13.17
N ASP A 18 5.22 0.82 13.81
CA ASP A 18 5.52 2.21 13.46
C ASP A 18 5.78 2.99 14.74
N THR A 19 7.03 3.39 14.94
CA THR A 19 7.48 4.01 16.21
C THR A 19 6.84 5.37 16.45
N TYR A 20 6.45 6.09 15.40
CA TYR A 20 5.76 7.36 15.57
C TYR A 20 4.44 7.19 16.36
N TYR A 21 3.59 6.25 15.94
CA TYR A 21 2.30 6.01 16.58
C TYR A 21 2.43 5.25 17.90
N ILE A 22 3.42 4.36 18.03
CA ILE A 22 3.70 3.67 19.28
C ILE A 22 4.01 4.67 20.39
N ILE A 23 4.76 5.75 20.08
CA ILE A 23 5.17 6.78 21.04
C ILE A 23 4.10 7.85 21.24
N ASN A 24 3.45 8.30 20.15
CA ASN A 24 2.58 9.47 20.17
C ASN A 24 1.08 9.16 20.33
N GLY A 25 0.67 7.89 20.23
CA GLY A 25 -0.71 7.47 20.48
C GLY A 25 -1.24 6.45 19.48
N LYS A 26 -1.42 5.23 19.94
CA LYS A 26 -1.94 4.10 19.14
C LYS A 26 -3.39 4.27 18.66
N ASN A 27 -4.14 5.18 19.27
CA ASN A 27 -5.51 5.52 18.83
C ASN A 27 -5.54 6.27 17.49
N HIS A 28 -4.39 6.68 16.97
CA HIS A 28 -4.25 7.34 15.67
C HIS A 28 -3.71 6.41 14.57
N ILE A 29 -3.51 5.12 14.86
CA ILE A 29 -3.07 4.12 13.87
C ILE A 29 -4.07 4.08 12.71
N PHE A 30 -3.57 4.22 11.47
CA PHE A 30 -4.34 4.18 10.22
C PHE A 30 -5.51 5.19 10.13
N THR A 31 -5.41 6.33 10.83
CA THR A 31 -6.46 7.37 10.81
C THR A 31 -6.21 8.50 9.81
N ASN A 32 -5.02 8.58 9.23
CA ASN A 32 -4.67 9.54 8.18
C ASN A 32 -3.78 8.86 7.13
N LEU A 33 -4.39 8.03 6.29
CA LEU A 33 -3.68 7.29 5.25
C LEU A 33 -3.19 8.20 4.12
N LYS A 34 -3.93 9.29 3.84
CA LYS A 34 -3.59 10.25 2.78
C LYS A 34 -2.22 10.88 2.98
N ASP A 35 -1.95 11.39 4.19
CA ASP A 35 -0.78 12.23 4.45
C ASP A 35 0.30 11.53 5.27
N HIS A 36 -0.06 10.50 6.05
CA HIS A 36 0.87 9.77 6.89
C HIS A 36 1.40 8.50 6.18
N HIS A 37 2.56 8.05 6.61
CA HIS A 37 3.38 7.09 5.86
C HIS A 37 3.47 5.71 6.52
N GLU A 38 2.48 5.29 7.33
CA GLU A 38 2.51 3.98 8.02
C GLU A 38 2.62 2.81 7.04
N LEU A 39 1.74 2.76 6.03
CA LEU A 39 1.77 1.70 5.01
C LEU A 39 2.98 1.82 4.06
N TYR A 40 3.47 3.03 3.82
CA TYR A 40 4.73 3.26 3.11
C TYR A 40 5.93 2.68 3.87
N CYS A 41 6.02 2.96 5.18
CA CYS A 41 7.06 2.39 6.04
C CYS A 41 6.97 0.86 6.11
N MET A 42 5.76 0.31 6.20
CA MET A 42 5.52 -1.13 6.12
C MET A 42 6.01 -1.71 4.80
N GLY A 43 5.70 -1.08 3.67
CA GLY A 43 6.13 -1.50 2.35
C GLY A 43 7.66 -1.57 2.23
N HIS A 44 8.35 -0.52 2.66
CA HIS A 44 9.83 -0.50 2.66
C HIS A 44 10.44 -1.53 3.62
N LEU A 45 9.82 -1.76 4.78
CA LEU A 45 10.25 -2.81 5.69
C LEU A 45 10.15 -4.18 5.02
N ILE A 46 9.04 -4.46 4.34
CA ILE A 46 8.83 -5.72 3.62
C ILE A 46 9.89 -5.88 2.51
N GLU A 47 10.11 -4.86 1.68
CA GLU A 47 11.11 -4.88 0.62
C GLU A 47 12.52 -5.20 1.16
N GLY A 48 12.93 -4.50 2.23
CA GLY A 48 14.20 -4.75 2.89
C GLY A 48 14.30 -6.14 3.52
N ALA A 49 13.21 -6.61 4.12
CA ALA A 49 13.14 -7.91 4.78
C ALA A 49 13.22 -9.08 3.78
N VAL A 50 12.50 -8.97 2.65
CA VAL A 50 12.55 -9.97 1.57
C VAL A 50 13.94 -10.00 0.96
N ALA A 51 14.49 -8.85 0.59
CA ALA A 51 15.83 -8.77 0.01
C ALA A 51 16.91 -9.35 0.95
N TYR A 52 16.81 -9.07 2.25
CA TYR A 52 17.74 -9.61 3.25
C TYR A 52 17.60 -11.13 3.40
N TYR A 53 16.37 -11.63 3.41
CA TYR A 53 16.10 -13.08 3.46
C TYR A 53 16.64 -13.80 2.22
N GLU A 54 16.36 -13.29 1.01
CA GLU A 54 16.84 -13.87 -0.25
C GLU A 54 18.38 -13.91 -0.31
N ALA A 55 19.04 -12.85 0.19
CA ALA A 55 20.49 -12.76 0.17
C ALA A 55 21.20 -13.60 1.25
N THR A 56 20.56 -13.87 2.38
CA THR A 56 21.24 -14.44 3.56
C THR A 56 20.61 -15.70 4.13
N GLY A 57 19.36 -16.01 3.77
CA GLY A 57 18.54 -17.05 4.38
C GLY A 57 18.07 -16.75 5.82
N LYS A 58 18.37 -15.55 6.36
CA LYS A 58 17.99 -15.16 7.73
C LYS A 58 16.58 -14.57 7.74
N ASP A 59 15.67 -15.16 8.48
CA ASP A 59 14.23 -14.88 8.44
C ASP A 59 13.71 -13.95 9.55
N LYS A 60 14.55 -13.48 10.47
CA LYS A 60 14.11 -12.68 11.62
C LYS A 60 13.38 -11.39 11.20
N LEU A 61 13.95 -10.63 10.25
CA LEU A 61 13.33 -9.42 9.76
C LEU A 61 12.10 -9.73 8.91
N LEU A 62 12.14 -10.81 8.12
CA LEU A 62 11.00 -11.28 7.32
C LEU A 62 9.79 -11.61 8.22
N LYS A 63 10.02 -12.31 9.33
CA LYS A 63 8.97 -12.61 10.31
C LYS A 63 8.37 -11.34 10.94
N ALA A 64 9.19 -10.35 11.25
CA ALA A 64 8.70 -9.08 11.77
C ALA A 64 7.88 -8.31 10.72
N ALA A 65 8.34 -8.25 9.47
CA ALA A 65 7.62 -7.63 8.37
C ALA A 65 6.27 -8.34 8.09
N ALA A 66 6.27 -9.68 8.10
CA ALA A 66 5.07 -10.49 7.94
C ALA A 66 4.04 -10.21 9.04
N ARG A 67 4.45 -10.12 10.31
CA ARG A 67 3.55 -9.77 11.42
C ARG A 67 2.94 -8.36 11.25
N PHE A 68 3.70 -7.40 10.73
CA PHE A 68 3.14 -6.07 10.47
C PHE A 68 2.15 -6.11 9.28
N ALA A 69 2.45 -6.87 8.24
CA ALA A 69 1.51 -7.11 7.14
C ALA A 69 0.23 -7.84 7.61
N ASP A 70 0.35 -8.79 8.53
CA ASP A 70 -0.80 -9.47 9.17
C ASP A 70 -1.68 -8.48 9.94
N TYR A 71 -1.08 -7.56 10.69
CA TYR A 71 -1.81 -6.49 11.38
C TYR A 71 -2.59 -5.62 10.38
N ALA A 72 -1.96 -5.23 9.27
CA ALA A 72 -2.64 -4.49 8.21
C ALA A 72 -3.75 -5.32 7.55
N ALA A 73 -3.52 -6.60 7.24
CA ALA A 73 -4.52 -7.49 6.64
C ALA A 73 -5.73 -7.75 7.56
N ALA A 74 -5.53 -7.71 8.87
CA ALA A 74 -6.64 -7.77 9.83
C ALA A 74 -7.48 -6.47 9.83
N HIS A 75 -6.86 -5.32 9.56
CA HIS A 75 -7.52 -4.01 9.59
C HIS A 75 -8.19 -3.65 8.25
N PHE A 76 -7.53 -3.90 7.12
CA PHE A 76 -7.99 -3.52 5.78
C PHE A 76 -8.60 -4.71 5.02
N GLY A 77 -9.56 -4.45 4.16
CA GLY A 77 -10.14 -5.49 3.31
C GLY A 77 -11.55 -5.19 2.83
N ALA A 78 -12.05 -6.03 1.92
CA ALA A 78 -13.39 -5.91 1.36
C ALA A 78 -14.50 -6.37 2.31
N GLU A 79 -14.18 -7.12 3.37
CA GLU A 79 -15.12 -7.70 4.30
C GLU A 79 -15.82 -6.62 5.15
N GLU A 80 -17.03 -6.92 5.61
CA GLU A 80 -17.75 -6.04 6.51
C GLU A 80 -16.96 -5.80 7.79
N GLY A 81 -16.96 -4.55 8.25
CA GLY A 81 -16.23 -4.13 9.46
C GLY A 81 -14.76 -3.75 9.23
N LYS A 82 -14.14 -4.13 8.09
CA LYS A 82 -12.79 -3.70 7.76
C LYS A 82 -12.74 -2.30 7.14
N CYS A 83 -11.61 -1.63 7.32
CA CYS A 83 -11.32 -0.34 6.72
C CYS A 83 -11.20 -0.46 5.19
N LYS A 84 -11.86 0.45 4.44
CA LYS A 84 -11.82 0.51 2.98
C LYS A 84 -10.75 1.49 2.47
N GLY A 85 -9.83 1.89 3.33
CA GLY A 85 -8.72 2.76 2.97
C GLY A 85 -7.62 2.04 2.19
N TYR A 86 -6.76 2.85 1.61
CA TYR A 86 -5.57 2.41 0.85
C TYR A 86 -4.41 3.38 1.11
N PRO A 87 -3.14 3.00 0.85
CA PRO A 87 -1.99 3.85 1.10
C PRO A 87 -2.09 5.20 0.39
N GLY A 88 -1.84 6.30 1.08
CA GLY A 88 -1.71 7.62 0.44
C GLY A 88 -0.40 7.75 -0.32
N HIS A 89 0.65 7.10 0.15
CA HIS A 89 1.89 6.89 -0.60
C HIS A 89 2.05 5.39 -0.86
N GLU A 90 2.09 5.05 -2.14
CA GLU A 90 2.20 3.69 -2.64
C GLU A 90 3.59 3.10 -2.38
N ILE A 91 3.69 1.83 -2.35
CA ILE A 91 4.75 0.82 -2.30
C ILE A 91 4.25 -0.45 -1.60
N ALA A 92 3.31 -0.33 -0.66
CA ALA A 92 2.77 -1.49 0.04
C ALA A 92 2.19 -2.52 -0.95
N GLU A 93 1.61 -2.06 -2.05
CA GLU A 93 1.00 -2.89 -3.08
C GLU A 93 2.03 -3.86 -3.69
N MET A 94 3.15 -3.36 -4.19
CA MET A 94 4.19 -4.23 -4.77
C MET A 94 4.93 -5.04 -3.70
N ALA A 95 5.19 -4.44 -2.55
CA ALA A 95 5.90 -5.12 -1.47
C ALA A 95 5.13 -6.32 -0.93
N LEU A 96 3.79 -6.24 -0.82
CA LEU A 96 2.93 -7.34 -0.40
C LEU A 96 2.96 -8.50 -1.41
N VAL A 97 3.06 -8.23 -2.72
CA VAL A 97 3.25 -9.30 -3.72
C VAL A 97 4.59 -9.99 -3.51
N ARG A 98 5.66 -9.25 -3.29
CA ARG A 98 6.97 -9.85 -2.97
C ARG A 98 6.95 -10.67 -1.68
N LEU A 99 6.21 -10.21 -0.66
CA LEU A 99 6.04 -10.99 0.57
C LEU A 99 5.28 -12.29 0.30
N TYR A 100 4.23 -12.25 -0.56
CA TYR A 100 3.53 -13.44 -1.02
C TYR A 100 4.48 -14.41 -1.74
N ASP A 101 5.32 -13.92 -2.66
CA ASP A 101 6.23 -14.77 -3.45
C ASP A 101 7.18 -15.59 -2.56
N VAL A 102 7.63 -15.04 -1.43
CA VAL A 102 8.57 -15.74 -0.53
C VAL A 102 7.89 -16.54 0.58
N THR A 103 6.62 -16.23 0.92
CA THR A 103 5.91 -16.89 2.03
C THR A 103 4.82 -17.86 1.57
N GLY A 104 4.25 -17.66 0.37
CA GLY A 104 3.09 -18.39 -0.14
C GLY A 104 1.76 -18.01 0.53
N GLU A 105 1.72 -16.99 1.39
CA GLU A 105 0.55 -16.61 2.18
C GLU A 105 -0.41 -15.74 1.38
N ALA A 106 -1.50 -16.32 0.90
CA ALA A 106 -2.46 -15.69 -0.02
C ALA A 106 -3.01 -14.33 0.47
N ARG A 107 -3.14 -14.15 1.79
CA ARG A 107 -3.65 -12.91 2.39
C ARG A 107 -2.85 -11.66 2.01
N TYR A 108 -1.56 -11.79 1.69
CA TYR A 108 -0.74 -10.65 1.25
C TYR A 108 -1.06 -10.25 -0.19
N LEU A 109 -1.26 -11.23 -1.06
CA LEU A 109 -1.71 -10.98 -2.43
C LEU A 109 -3.12 -10.36 -2.45
N GLU A 110 -4.02 -10.87 -1.60
CA GLU A 110 -5.38 -10.37 -1.44
C GLU A 110 -5.39 -8.92 -0.93
N LEU A 111 -4.55 -8.59 0.06
CA LEU A 111 -4.42 -7.22 0.57
C LEU A 111 -3.87 -6.25 -0.48
N SER A 112 -2.84 -6.65 -1.23
CA SER A 112 -2.30 -5.86 -2.34
C SER A 112 -3.38 -5.58 -3.38
N LYS A 113 -4.07 -6.63 -3.82
CA LYS A 113 -5.17 -6.50 -4.78
C LYS A 113 -6.28 -5.59 -4.25
N PHE A 114 -6.64 -5.71 -2.97
CA PHE A 114 -7.64 -4.87 -2.32
C PHE A 114 -7.25 -3.39 -2.40
N PHE A 115 -6.01 -3.02 -2.05
CA PHE A 115 -5.55 -1.63 -2.12
C PHE A 115 -5.61 -1.05 -3.55
N ILE A 116 -5.23 -1.86 -4.55
CA ILE A 116 -5.30 -1.47 -5.96
C ILE A 116 -6.76 -1.31 -6.41
N ASP A 117 -7.61 -2.27 -6.09
CA ASP A 117 -9.01 -2.27 -6.52
C ASP A 117 -9.85 -1.18 -5.82
N GLU A 118 -9.48 -0.77 -4.61
CA GLU A 118 -10.22 0.24 -3.85
C GLU A 118 -9.81 1.67 -4.22
N ARG A 119 -8.57 1.84 -4.71
CA ARG A 119 -8.02 3.15 -5.07
C ARG A 119 -8.86 3.84 -6.14
N GLY A 120 -9.23 5.09 -5.84
CA GLY A 120 -9.98 5.96 -6.75
C GLY A 120 -11.48 5.66 -6.87
N LYS A 121 -12.01 4.68 -6.14
CA LYS A 121 -13.47 4.47 -6.06
C LYS A 121 -14.17 5.64 -5.39
N ARG A 122 -15.40 5.93 -5.84
CA ARG A 122 -16.26 6.96 -5.25
C ARG A 122 -17.31 6.33 -4.34
N PRO A 123 -17.65 6.95 -3.20
CA PRO A 123 -17.06 8.17 -2.65
C PRO A 123 -15.60 7.95 -2.25
N TYR A 124 -14.75 8.94 -2.48
CA TYR A 124 -13.33 8.82 -2.18
C TYR A 124 -13.08 8.53 -0.70
N TYR A 125 -12.21 7.56 -0.40
CA TYR A 125 -11.88 7.23 0.99
C TYR A 125 -11.28 8.43 1.75
N PHE A 126 -10.40 9.18 1.11
CA PHE A 126 -9.73 10.34 1.73
C PHE A 126 -10.70 11.46 2.12
N ASP A 127 -11.92 11.52 1.54
CA ASP A 127 -12.97 12.44 1.98
C ASP A 127 -13.43 12.17 3.42
N LYS A 128 -13.30 10.93 3.90
CA LYS A 128 -13.62 10.58 5.29
C LYS A 128 -12.57 11.05 6.27
N GLU A 129 -11.30 11.03 5.85
CA GLU A 129 -10.17 11.46 6.66
C GLU A 129 -10.09 12.99 6.73
N HIS A 130 -10.47 13.67 5.63
CA HIS A 130 -10.35 15.13 5.44
C HIS A 130 -11.67 15.78 5.01
N PRO A 131 -12.74 15.68 5.82
CA PRO A 131 -14.06 16.23 5.45
C PRO A 131 -14.05 17.76 5.28
N GLU A 132 -13.05 18.45 5.83
CA GLU A 132 -12.85 19.88 5.65
C GLU A 132 -12.36 20.25 4.23
N GLU A 133 -11.66 19.36 3.55
CA GLU A 133 -11.22 19.56 2.16
C GLU A 133 -12.41 19.47 1.21
N VAL A 134 -13.34 18.58 1.46
CA VAL A 134 -14.60 18.45 0.68
C VAL A 134 -15.41 19.73 0.75
N LYS A 135 -15.53 20.35 1.94
CA LYS A 135 -16.30 21.58 2.16
C LYS A 135 -15.71 22.79 1.46
N ARG A 136 -14.43 22.78 1.09
CA ARG A 136 -13.77 23.88 0.36
C ARG A 136 -14.11 23.93 -1.13
N GLY A 137 -14.96 23.02 -1.63
CA GLY A 137 -15.46 23.06 -3.00
C GLY A 137 -14.43 22.62 -4.05
N HIS A 138 -13.47 21.81 -3.68
CA HIS A 138 -12.59 21.14 -4.65
C HIS A 138 -13.36 20.02 -5.36
N GLU A 139 -14.32 20.40 -6.20
CA GLU A 139 -15.05 19.49 -7.09
C GLU A 139 -14.22 19.13 -8.35
N ASP A 140 -12.91 19.32 -8.28
CA ASP A 140 -12.01 19.03 -9.38
C ASP A 140 -11.96 17.52 -9.62
N ASP A 141 -12.19 17.10 -10.85
CA ASP A 141 -12.03 15.69 -11.28
C ASP A 141 -10.61 15.15 -11.06
N LEU A 142 -9.64 16.05 -10.87
CA LEU A 142 -8.25 15.74 -10.54
C LEU A 142 -7.98 15.71 -9.02
N ARG A 143 -9.01 15.88 -8.19
CA ARG A 143 -8.84 15.73 -6.75
C ARG A 143 -8.24 14.35 -6.45
N TYR A 144 -7.18 14.33 -5.66
CA TYR A 144 -6.37 13.14 -5.37
C TYR A 144 -5.56 12.57 -6.55
N ALA A 145 -5.41 13.30 -7.66
CA ALA A 145 -4.47 12.92 -8.72
C ALA A 145 -3.03 12.81 -8.19
N TYR A 146 -2.66 13.66 -7.23
CA TYR A 146 -1.36 13.59 -6.56
C TYR A 146 -1.07 12.20 -5.94
N ASN A 147 -2.12 11.52 -5.47
CA ASN A 147 -2.09 10.19 -4.86
C ASN A 147 -2.56 9.09 -5.83
N GLN A 148 -2.65 9.34 -7.14
CA GLN A 148 -3.20 8.44 -8.15
C GLN A 148 -4.58 7.86 -7.78
N ALA A 149 -5.38 8.63 -7.03
CA ALA A 149 -6.68 8.20 -6.49
C ALA A 149 -7.87 9.03 -7.01
N HIS A 150 -7.70 9.74 -8.15
CA HIS A 150 -8.72 10.58 -8.78
C HIS A 150 -9.79 9.76 -9.52
N MET A 151 -9.46 8.54 -9.95
CA MET A 151 -10.37 7.58 -10.58
C MET A 151 -9.86 6.14 -10.35
N PRO A 152 -10.72 5.11 -10.51
CA PRO A 152 -10.30 3.72 -10.43
C PRO A 152 -9.11 3.42 -11.32
N VAL A 153 -8.14 2.64 -10.83
CA VAL A 153 -6.86 2.42 -11.54
C VAL A 153 -7.02 1.85 -12.95
N ARG A 154 -8.06 1.05 -13.19
CA ARG A 154 -8.33 0.47 -14.52
C ARG A 154 -8.88 1.49 -15.54
N GLU A 155 -9.32 2.64 -15.07
CA GLU A 155 -9.83 3.74 -15.91
C GLU A 155 -8.75 4.79 -16.19
N GLN A 156 -7.61 4.73 -15.48
CA GLN A 156 -6.50 5.65 -15.69
C GLN A 156 -5.78 5.34 -17.01
N ASP A 157 -5.56 6.36 -17.82
CA ASP A 157 -4.88 6.29 -19.12
C ASP A 157 -3.72 7.30 -19.24
N GLU A 158 -3.57 8.17 -18.26
CA GLU A 158 -2.51 9.16 -18.18
C GLU A 158 -1.80 9.08 -16.82
N ALA A 159 -0.46 9.12 -16.82
CA ALA A 159 0.34 9.17 -15.62
C ALA A 159 0.33 10.59 -15.05
N VAL A 160 -0.34 10.78 -13.92
CA VAL A 160 -0.50 12.07 -13.25
C VAL A 160 0.00 12.05 -11.81
N GLY A 161 0.17 13.22 -11.23
CA GLY A 161 0.50 13.40 -9.83
C GLY A 161 1.97 13.17 -9.50
N HIS A 162 2.24 12.63 -8.31
CA HIS A 162 3.61 12.45 -7.81
C HIS A 162 4.26 11.22 -8.47
N SER A 163 5.37 11.44 -9.19
CA SER A 163 6.00 10.42 -10.03
C SER A 163 6.44 9.15 -9.27
N VAL A 164 7.01 9.29 -8.07
CA VAL A 164 7.47 8.15 -7.28
C VAL A 164 6.28 7.29 -6.85
N ARG A 165 5.18 7.91 -6.40
CA ARG A 165 3.93 7.23 -6.05
C ARG A 165 3.39 6.46 -7.26
N ALA A 166 3.31 7.12 -8.41
CA ALA A 166 2.81 6.56 -9.66
C ALA A 166 3.58 5.28 -10.05
N VAL A 167 4.91 5.32 -10.10
CA VAL A 167 5.69 4.15 -10.53
C VAL A 167 5.64 3.00 -9.52
N TYR A 168 5.52 3.28 -8.22
CA TYR A 168 5.27 2.22 -7.23
C TYR A 168 3.90 1.56 -7.43
N LEU A 169 2.84 2.37 -7.62
CA LEU A 169 1.51 1.86 -7.91
C LEU A 169 1.51 0.99 -9.17
N TYR A 170 2.09 1.49 -10.26
CA TYR A 170 2.09 0.78 -11.55
C TYR A 170 2.89 -0.52 -11.48
N SER A 171 3.96 -0.58 -10.67
CA SER A 171 4.67 -1.82 -10.38
C SER A 171 3.78 -2.84 -9.66
N GLY A 172 3.06 -2.41 -8.61
CA GLY A 172 2.10 -3.25 -7.90
C GLY A 172 0.95 -3.72 -8.79
N MET A 173 0.41 -2.82 -9.66
CA MET A 173 -0.62 -3.17 -10.64
C MET A 173 -0.13 -4.25 -11.62
N ALA A 174 1.09 -4.10 -12.15
CA ALA A 174 1.67 -5.08 -13.08
C ALA A 174 1.88 -6.44 -12.40
N ASP A 175 2.35 -6.44 -11.15
CA ASP A 175 2.50 -7.66 -10.36
C ASP A 175 1.16 -8.35 -10.11
N ILE A 176 0.12 -7.63 -9.70
CA ILE A 176 -1.22 -8.21 -9.51
C ILE A 176 -1.80 -8.71 -10.84
N ALA A 177 -1.66 -7.96 -11.94
CA ALA A 177 -2.12 -8.40 -13.25
C ALA A 177 -1.45 -9.72 -13.65
N ARG A 178 -0.13 -9.85 -13.46
CA ARG A 178 0.64 -11.08 -13.71
C ARG A 178 0.18 -12.25 -12.85
N MET A 179 -0.02 -12.01 -11.54
CA MET A 179 -0.35 -13.08 -10.58
C MET A 179 -1.78 -13.58 -10.71
N THR A 180 -2.69 -12.72 -11.13
CA THR A 180 -4.13 -13.04 -11.19
C THR A 180 -4.66 -13.28 -12.61
N GLY A 181 -3.88 -12.97 -13.64
CA GLY A 181 -4.32 -12.99 -15.03
C GLY A 181 -5.36 -11.89 -15.35
N ASP A 182 -5.36 -10.77 -14.62
CA ASP A 182 -6.30 -9.67 -14.83
C ASP A 182 -5.91 -8.83 -16.05
N GLU A 183 -6.49 -9.17 -17.20
CA GLU A 183 -6.23 -8.49 -18.48
C GLU A 183 -6.63 -7.01 -18.45
N SER A 184 -7.65 -6.64 -17.68
CA SER A 184 -8.11 -5.25 -17.59
C SER A 184 -7.08 -4.38 -16.83
N LEU A 185 -6.48 -4.94 -15.81
CA LEU A 185 -5.41 -4.28 -15.06
C LEU A 185 -4.12 -4.20 -15.88
N TYR A 186 -3.80 -5.26 -16.63
CA TYR A 186 -2.68 -5.27 -17.56
C TYR A 186 -2.82 -4.19 -18.65
N ALA A 187 -3.99 -4.07 -19.26
CA ALA A 187 -4.26 -3.05 -20.26
C ALA A 187 -4.13 -1.61 -19.72
N ALA A 188 -4.51 -1.38 -18.46
CA ALA A 188 -4.26 -0.10 -17.79
C ALA A 188 -2.76 0.17 -17.61
N CYS A 189 -1.98 -0.85 -17.21
CA CYS A 189 -0.52 -0.73 -17.11
C CYS A 189 0.13 -0.37 -18.44
N GLU A 190 -0.30 -0.95 -19.57
CA GLU A 190 0.21 -0.61 -20.90
C GLU A 190 -0.05 0.86 -21.26
N LYS A 191 -1.25 1.37 -21.02
CA LYS A 191 -1.59 2.79 -21.26
C LYS A 191 -0.72 3.73 -20.43
N LEU A 192 -0.58 3.43 -19.14
CA LEU A 192 0.23 4.22 -18.21
C LEU A 192 1.73 4.18 -18.57
N TRP A 193 2.21 3.03 -19.03
CA TRP A 193 3.57 2.90 -19.58
C TRP A 193 3.76 3.77 -20.82
N ASP A 194 2.82 3.74 -21.75
CA ASP A 194 2.84 4.58 -22.94
C ASP A 194 2.83 6.06 -22.60
N SER A 195 2.04 6.47 -21.60
CA SER A 195 1.98 7.86 -21.11
C SER A 195 3.30 8.34 -20.49
N ILE A 196 4.07 7.45 -19.85
CA ILE A 196 5.38 7.80 -19.26
C ILE A 196 6.49 7.87 -20.32
N THR A 197 6.41 7.02 -21.35
CA THR A 197 7.56 6.78 -22.26
C THR A 197 7.43 7.51 -23.60
N LYS A 198 6.30 8.09 -23.94
CA LYS A 198 6.03 8.83 -25.17
C LYS A 198 5.78 10.30 -24.91
#